data_930380eab6f8a4d178bbd7cc1a06c34b
#
_entry.id   930380eab6f8a4d178bbd7cc1a06c34b
#
_cell.length_a   1.000
_cell.length_b   1.000
_cell.length_c   1.000
_cell.angle_alpha   90.00
_cell.angle_beta   90.00
_cell.angle_gamma   90.00
#
_symmetry.space_group_name_H-M   'P 1'
#
loop_
_entity.id
_entity.type
_entity.pdbx_description
1 polymer ?
#
loop_
_entity_poly.entity_id
_entity_poly.type
_entity_poly.pdbx_seq_one_letter_code
_entity_poly.pdbx_strand_id
1 'polypeptide(L)'
;MNSIIKEVTNQIIARSSQSRKDYLQDVEKMYKEGVYRSNLSCGNLAHAFAGCDLSDKEQLSGSESKNLGLVTAYNDMLSAHKVYENYPTELRTYAKKHNSVLQVAGGVPAMCDGVTQGKDGMELSLFSRDVIALSTSVSLSHNVFDAVLCLGICDKIVPGLMMGTLKFGHLPVLFVPGGPMPTGISNDEKAKIRRDFAEGKISREDLLKGESDSYHSPGTCTFYGTANSNQMLMEIMGMQLPGSSFV
;
A
#
# COMPACT_ATOMS: atom_id res chain seq x y z
N MET A 1 28.14 -16.91 -0.51
CA MET A 1 26.75 -17.16 -0.04
C MET A 1 26.80 -18.37 0.88
N ASN A 2 26.12 -18.31 2.02
CA ASN A 2 26.04 -19.42 2.98
C ASN A 2 25.45 -20.67 2.29
N SER A 3 26.02 -21.87 2.57
CA SER A 3 25.60 -23.11 1.94
C SER A 3 24.16 -23.50 2.20
N ILE A 4 23.66 -23.22 3.42
CA ILE A 4 22.26 -23.46 3.82
C ILE A 4 21.32 -22.57 3.01
N ILE A 5 21.65 -21.29 2.83
CA ILE A 5 20.84 -20.38 2.02
C ILE A 5 20.77 -20.86 0.56
N LYS A 6 21.90 -21.32 0.01
CA LYS A 6 21.96 -21.86 -1.35
C LYS A 6 21.10 -23.12 -1.49
N GLU A 7 21.17 -24.02 -0.52
CA GLU A 7 20.38 -25.26 -0.51
C GLU A 7 18.87 -24.95 -0.46
N VAL A 8 18.44 -24.12 0.49
CA VAL A 8 17.02 -23.70 0.62
C VAL A 8 16.54 -23.01 -0.65
N THR A 9 17.35 -22.13 -1.24
CA THR A 9 17.01 -21.46 -2.51
C THR A 9 16.81 -22.49 -3.63
N ASN A 10 17.70 -23.48 -3.76
CA ASN A 10 17.56 -24.52 -4.77
C ASN A 10 16.30 -25.38 -4.55
N GLN A 11 15.96 -25.69 -3.31
CA GLN A 11 14.71 -26.40 -2.98
C GLN A 11 13.48 -25.59 -3.37
N ILE A 12 13.47 -24.26 -3.11
CA ILE A 12 12.39 -23.37 -3.53
C ILE A 12 12.26 -23.34 -5.05
N ILE A 13 13.37 -23.18 -5.77
CA ILE A 13 13.41 -23.17 -7.24
C ILE A 13 12.82 -24.48 -7.80
N ALA A 14 13.28 -25.63 -7.29
CA ALA A 14 12.79 -26.92 -7.74
C ALA A 14 11.29 -27.09 -7.48
N ARG A 15 10.83 -26.78 -6.27
CA ARG A 15 9.42 -26.90 -5.85
C ARG A 15 8.47 -25.99 -6.64
N SER A 16 8.92 -24.77 -6.97
CA SER A 16 8.10 -23.78 -7.65
C SER A 16 8.30 -23.74 -9.17
N SER A 17 9.08 -24.65 -9.74
CA SER A 17 9.49 -24.61 -11.15
C SER A 17 8.29 -24.49 -12.11
N GLN A 18 7.28 -25.34 -11.96
CA GLN A 18 6.10 -25.31 -12.85
C GLN A 18 5.24 -24.07 -12.61
N SER A 19 4.87 -23.79 -11.36
CA SER A 19 4.03 -22.63 -11.04
C SER A 19 4.70 -21.30 -11.43
N ARG A 20 6.01 -21.22 -11.30
CA ARG A 20 6.77 -20.04 -11.72
C ARG A 20 6.77 -19.88 -13.25
N LYS A 21 6.92 -20.99 -13.96
CA LYS A 21 6.85 -21.00 -15.44
C LYS A 21 5.48 -20.54 -15.92
N ASP A 22 4.41 -21.10 -15.37
CA ASP A 22 3.03 -20.74 -15.74
C ASP A 22 2.76 -19.26 -15.48
N TYR A 23 3.14 -18.76 -14.29
CA TYR A 23 3.03 -17.36 -13.94
C TYR A 23 3.77 -16.45 -14.94
N LEU A 24 5.02 -16.78 -15.28
CA LEU A 24 5.80 -15.97 -16.21
C LEU A 24 5.22 -16.00 -17.63
N GLN A 25 4.66 -17.11 -18.06
CA GLN A 25 3.96 -17.22 -19.36
C GLN A 25 2.70 -16.36 -19.39
N ASP A 26 1.91 -16.35 -18.31
CA ASP A 26 0.74 -15.51 -18.19
C ASP A 26 1.11 -14.02 -18.23
N VAL A 27 2.13 -13.62 -17.49
CA VAL A 27 2.61 -12.22 -17.48
C VAL A 27 3.13 -11.82 -18.87
N GLU A 28 3.92 -12.68 -19.52
CA GLU A 28 4.47 -12.42 -20.85
C GLU A 28 3.36 -12.30 -21.91
N LYS A 29 2.36 -13.16 -21.83
CA LYS A 29 1.18 -13.09 -22.70
C LYS A 29 0.47 -11.75 -22.56
N MET A 30 0.13 -11.37 -21.31
CA MET A 30 -0.54 -10.10 -21.04
C MET A 30 0.30 -8.90 -21.47
N TYR A 31 1.61 -8.95 -21.26
CA TYR A 31 2.51 -7.88 -21.73
C TYR A 31 2.53 -7.74 -23.24
N LYS A 32 2.52 -8.85 -24.00
CA LYS A 32 2.47 -8.85 -25.48
C LYS A 32 1.14 -8.37 -26.06
N GLU A 33 0.05 -8.63 -25.35
CA GLU A 33 -1.28 -8.14 -25.74
C GLU A 33 -1.40 -6.61 -25.61
N GLY A 34 -0.48 -5.99 -24.88
CA GLY A 34 -0.38 -4.53 -24.71
C GLY A 34 -1.41 -3.97 -23.73
N VAL A 35 -1.73 -2.69 -23.92
CA VAL A 35 -2.65 -1.99 -23.02
C VAL A 35 -4.07 -2.55 -23.18
N TYR A 36 -4.58 -3.21 -22.15
CA TYR A 36 -5.91 -3.83 -22.14
C TYR A 36 -7.03 -2.83 -22.46
N ARG A 37 -6.88 -1.58 -22.03
CA ARG A 37 -7.87 -0.53 -22.32
C ARG A 37 -8.17 -0.42 -23.82
N SER A 38 -7.17 -0.52 -24.68
CA SER A 38 -7.36 -0.45 -26.14
C SER A 38 -8.12 -1.66 -26.70
N ASN A 39 -8.20 -2.76 -25.97
CA ASN A 39 -8.91 -3.97 -26.36
C ASN A 39 -10.34 -4.04 -25.80
N LEU A 40 -10.73 -3.09 -24.95
CA LEU A 40 -12.08 -3.03 -24.40
C LEU A 40 -13.08 -2.49 -25.43
N SER A 41 -14.32 -2.97 -25.38
CA SER A 41 -15.39 -2.44 -26.20
C SER A 41 -15.71 -0.98 -25.85
N CYS A 42 -16.30 -0.23 -26.79
CA CYS A 42 -16.72 1.14 -26.53
C CYS A 42 -17.68 1.25 -25.32
N GLY A 43 -18.55 0.25 -25.15
CA GLY A 43 -19.46 0.20 -23.99
C GLY A 43 -18.70 0.05 -22.66
N ASN A 44 -17.69 -0.84 -22.61
CA ASN A 44 -16.83 -1.02 -21.44
C ASN A 44 -16.08 0.27 -21.10
N LEU A 45 -15.49 0.92 -22.10
CA LEU A 45 -14.77 2.18 -21.92
C LEU A 45 -15.70 3.30 -21.43
N ALA A 46 -16.89 3.42 -22.03
CA ALA A 46 -17.89 4.41 -21.62
C ALA A 46 -18.28 4.24 -20.14
N HIS A 47 -18.45 3.00 -19.67
CA HIS A 47 -18.70 2.71 -18.25
C HIS A 47 -17.50 3.07 -17.37
N ALA A 48 -16.28 2.70 -17.78
CA ALA A 48 -15.06 2.95 -17.00
C ALA A 48 -14.79 4.45 -16.81
N PHE A 49 -15.19 5.28 -17.78
CA PHE A 49 -14.91 6.73 -17.76
C PHE A 49 -16.13 7.58 -17.41
N ALA A 50 -17.30 6.97 -17.18
CA ALA A 50 -18.53 7.69 -16.88
C ALA A 50 -18.39 8.66 -15.68
N GLY A 51 -17.63 8.26 -14.68
CA GLY A 51 -17.37 9.07 -13.46
C GLY A 51 -16.25 10.10 -13.59
N CYS A 52 -15.56 10.19 -14.74
CA CYS A 52 -14.49 11.17 -14.95
C CYS A 52 -15.04 12.55 -15.34
N ASP A 53 -14.26 13.60 -15.10
CA ASP A 53 -14.50 14.93 -15.67
C ASP A 53 -14.40 14.89 -17.20
N LEU A 54 -14.99 15.89 -17.87
CA LEU A 54 -14.99 15.95 -19.35
C LEU A 54 -13.58 15.91 -19.94
N SER A 55 -12.64 16.67 -19.35
CA SER A 55 -11.25 16.70 -19.81
C SER A 55 -10.56 15.34 -19.70
N ASP A 56 -10.82 14.60 -18.62
CA ASP A 56 -10.26 13.27 -18.40
C ASP A 56 -10.87 12.24 -19.37
N LYS A 57 -12.19 12.36 -19.66
CA LYS A 57 -12.86 11.53 -20.68
C LYS A 57 -12.26 11.73 -22.07
N GLU A 58 -12.04 13.00 -22.46
CA GLU A 58 -11.43 13.34 -23.74
C GLU A 58 -10.02 12.74 -23.85
N GLN A 59 -9.21 12.89 -22.80
CA GLN A 59 -7.86 12.30 -22.76
C GLN A 59 -7.89 10.77 -22.85
N LEU A 60 -8.76 10.11 -22.10
CA LEU A 60 -8.84 8.64 -22.05
C LEU A 60 -9.47 8.01 -23.29
N SER A 61 -10.23 8.80 -24.06
CA SER A 61 -10.77 8.36 -25.35
C SER A 61 -9.67 8.23 -26.43
N GLY A 62 -8.54 8.91 -26.23
CA GLY A 62 -7.35 8.77 -27.06
C GLY A 62 -6.43 7.63 -26.57
N SER A 63 -5.50 7.23 -27.44
CA SER A 63 -4.52 6.18 -27.13
C SER A 63 -3.24 6.71 -26.48
N GLU A 64 -3.00 8.02 -26.49
CA GLU A 64 -1.73 8.61 -26.07
C GLU A 64 -1.64 8.86 -24.57
N SER A 65 -2.75 9.21 -23.93
CA SER A 65 -2.80 9.44 -22.48
C SER A 65 -2.79 8.13 -21.72
N LYS A 66 -2.11 8.13 -20.57
CA LYS A 66 -2.07 6.97 -19.66
C LYS A 66 -3.13 7.10 -18.57
N ASN A 67 -3.71 5.97 -18.19
CA ASN A 67 -4.64 5.88 -17.07
C ASN A 67 -3.95 5.20 -15.90
N LEU A 68 -3.71 5.96 -14.83
CA LEU A 68 -3.08 5.46 -13.61
C LEU A 68 -4.16 5.02 -12.63
N GLY A 69 -4.10 3.77 -12.20
CA GLY A 69 -4.94 3.25 -11.13
C GLY A 69 -4.32 3.57 -9.77
N LEU A 70 -5.13 4.05 -8.83
CA LEU A 70 -4.70 4.28 -7.45
C LEU A 70 -5.45 3.34 -6.52
N VAL A 71 -4.73 2.48 -5.81
CA VAL A 71 -5.27 1.66 -4.71
C VAL A 71 -4.77 2.23 -3.39
N THR A 72 -5.68 2.59 -2.50
CA THR A 72 -5.35 3.30 -1.28
C THR A 72 -5.90 2.63 -0.03
N ALA A 73 -5.09 2.61 1.03
CA ALA A 73 -5.50 2.20 2.38
C ALA A 73 -5.85 3.41 3.28
N TYR A 74 -6.11 4.59 2.69
CA TYR A 74 -6.51 5.76 3.45
C TYR A 74 -7.68 5.47 4.39
N ASN A 75 -7.58 5.93 5.60
CA ASN A 75 -8.65 6.02 6.58
C ASN A 75 -8.30 7.07 7.65
N ASP A 76 -9.31 7.53 8.38
CA ASP A 76 -9.15 8.57 9.41
C ASP A 76 -8.62 8.03 10.74
N MET A 77 -8.75 6.73 10.98
CA MET A 77 -8.48 6.12 12.27
C MET A 77 -7.00 5.83 12.51
N LEU A 78 -6.27 5.43 11.48
CA LEU A 78 -4.89 4.97 11.59
C LEU A 78 -3.92 6.07 11.17
N SER A 79 -3.09 6.54 12.09
CA SER A 79 -2.13 7.62 11.86
C SER A 79 -1.26 7.40 10.63
N ALA A 80 -0.78 6.18 10.41
CA ALA A 80 0.06 5.82 9.28
C ALA A 80 -0.64 5.98 7.93
N HIS A 81 -1.96 5.86 7.88
CA HIS A 81 -2.75 5.92 6.64
C HIS A 81 -3.51 7.24 6.49
N LYS A 82 -3.68 8.01 7.57
CA LYS A 82 -4.27 9.35 7.52
C LYS A 82 -3.51 10.30 6.60
N VAL A 83 -2.20 10.13 6.49
CA VAL A 83 -1.35 10.95 5.60
C VAL A 83 -1.79 10.90 4.13
N TYR A 84 -2.47 9.85 3.72
CA TYR A 84 -2.91 9.66 2.33
C TYR A 84 -4.17 10.45 1.94
N GLU A 85 -4.78 11.20 2.85
CA GLU A 85 -6.03 11.93 2.62
C GLU A 85 -6.03 12.78 1.34
N ASN A 86 -4.98 13.55 1.13
CA ASN A 86 -4.89 14.49 0.03
C ASN A 86 -4.13 13.94 -1.20
N TYR A 87 -3.45 12.79 -1.07
CA TYR A 87 -2.65 12.21 -2.15
C TYR A 87 -3.42 12.00 -3.45
N PRO A 88 -4.68 11.50 -3.45
CA PRO A 88 -5.43 11.35 -4.70
C PRO A 88 -5.57 12.67 -5.47
N THR A 89 -5.80 13.78 -4.78
CA THR A 89 -5.96 15.11 -5.39
C THR A 89 -4.64 15.64 -5.93
N GLU A 90 -3.57 15.52 -5.15
CA GLU A 90 -2.23 15.94 -5.54
C GLU A 90 -1.72 15.13 -6.73
N LEU A 91 -1.85 13.81 -6.66
CA LEU A 91 -1.42 12.92 -7.73
C LEU A 91 -2.19 13.14 -9.03
N ARG A 92 -3.49 13.45 -8.98
CA ARG A 92 -4.25 13.87 -10.18
C ARG A 92 -3.66 15.13 -10.81
N THR A 93 -3.29 16.09 -9.97
CA THR A 93 -2.67 17.34 -10.45
C THR A 93 -1.36 17.10 -11.17
N TYR A 94 -0.54 16.19 -10.64
CA TYR A 94 0.72 15.80 -11.29
C TYR A 94 0.48 14.94 -12.54
N ALA A 95 -0.44 14.00 -12.51
CA ALA A 95 -0.77 13.18 -13.68
C ALA A 95 -1.18 14.05 -14.87
N LYS A 96 -2.03 15.05 -14.66
CA LYS A 96 -2.45 16.00 -15.71
C LYS A 96 -1.27 16.76 -16.34
N LYS A 97 -0.26 17.15 -15.56
CA LYS A 97 0.95 17.80 -16.10
C LYS A 97 1.75 16.90 -17.05
N HIS A 98 1.54 15.58 -16.96
CA HIS A 98 2.23 14.58 -17.76
C HIS A 98 1.30 13.85 -18.73
N ASN A 99 0.25 14.52 -19.19
CA ASN A 99 -0.74 13.98 -20.13
C ASN A 99 -1.27 12.60 -19.67
N SER A 100 -1.60 12.49 -18.41
CA SER A 100 -2.10 11.25 -17.81
C SER A 100 -3.30 11.54 -16.93
N VAL A 101 -4.16 10.56 -16.78
CA VAL A 101 -5.31 10.59 -15.87
C VAL A 101 -5.04 9.66 -14.68
N LEU A 102 -5.54 10.00 -13.51
CA LEU A 102 -5.47 9.16 -12.33
C LEU A 102 -6.87 8.91 -11.78
N GLN A 103 -7.25 7.64 -11.74
CA GLN A 103 -8.50 7.18 -11.12
C GLN A 103 -8.20 6.42 -9.83
N VAL A 104 -8.94 6.71 -8.76
CA VAL A 104 -8.95 5.83 -7.59
C VAL A 104 -9.65 4.54 -7.99
N ALA A 105 -8.87 3.47 -8.13
CA ALA A 105 -9.37 2.16 -8.54
C ALA A 105 -10.15 1.47 -7.40
N GLY A 106 -9.77 1.74 -6.16
CA GLY A 106 -10.45 1.24 -4.98
C GLY A 106 -9.73 1.58 -3.69
N GLY A 107 -10.44 1.38 -2.59
CA GLY A 107 -9.91 1.41 -1.23
C GLY A 107 -9.70 -0.02 -0.70
N VAL A 108 -8.70 -0.20 0.15
CA VAL A 108 -8.50 -1.43 0.89
C VAL A 108 -8.58 -1.15 2.38
N PRO A 109 -9.08 -2.09 3.20
CA PRO A 109 -9.05 -1.91 4.64
C PRO A 109 -7.61 -1.87 5.15
N ALA A 110 -7.41 -1.21 6.29
CA ALA A 110 -6.14 -1.26 7.01
C ALA A 110 -6.42 -1.63 8.47
N MET A 111 -5.52 -2.40 9.07
CA MET A 111 -5.60 -2.80 10.46
C MET A 111 -4.31 -2.42 11.18
N CYS A 112 -4.43 -1.86 12.36
CA CYS A 112 -3.31 -1.48 13.21
C CYS A 112 -3.34 -2.28 14.51
N ASP A 113 -2.31 -3.08 14.73
CA ASP A 113 -2.17 -3.89 15.94
C ASP A 113 -2.08 -3.02 17.21
N GLY A 114 -1.56 -1.80 17.09
CA GLY A 114 -1.54 -0.84 18.19
C GLY A 114 -2.94 -0.46 18.69
N VAL A 115 -3.95 -0.51 17.82
CA VAL A 115 -5.36 -0.25 18.19
C VAL A 115 -6.04 -1.52 18.71
N THR A 116 -5.76 -2.66 18.10
CA THR A 116 -6.49 -3.92 18.36
C THR A 116 -5.81 -4.83 19.39
N GLN A 117 -4.59 -4.50 19.80
CA GLN A 117 -3.81 -5.33 20.74
C GLN A 117 -4.60 -5.65 22.03
N GLY A 118 -4.65 -6.94 22.37
CA GLY A 118 -5.38 -7.42 23.55
C GLY A 118 -6.91 -7.40 23.41
N LYS A 119 -7.42 -7.29 22.19
CA LYS A 119 -8.86 -7.36 21.84
C LYS A 119 -9.10 -8.43 20.78
N ASP A 120 -10.33 -8.93 20.73
CA ASP A 120 -10.75 -10.00 19.80
C ASP A 120 -10.48 -9.64 18.32
N GLY A 121 -10.58 -8.35 17.98
CA GLY A 121 -10.25 -7.85 16.63
C GLY A 121 -8.84 -8.16 16.18
N MET A 122 -7.90 -8.44 17.08
CA MET A 122 -6.54 -8.83 16.76
C MET A 122 -6.45 -10.14 15.96
N GLU A 123 -7.42 -11.03 16.12
CA GLU A 123 -7.52 -12.30 15.38
C GLU A 123 -7.63 -12.09 13.86
N LEU A 124 -8.14 -10.93 13.44
CA LEU A 124 -8.24 -10.58 12.02
C LEU A 124 -6.94 -9.96 11.45
N SER A 125 -5.94 -9.69 12.29
CA SER A 125 -4.75 -8.93 11.89
C SER A 125 -4.05 -9.55 10.68
N LEU A 126 -3.62 -10.80 10.76
CA LEU A 126 -2.93 -11.45 9.63
C LEU A 126 -3.87 -11.76 8.47
N PHE A 127 -5.13 -12.12 8.74
CA PHE A 127 -6.13 -12.37 7.72
C PHE A 127 -6.43 -11.13 6.86
N SER A 128 -6.26 -9.95 7.41
CA SER A 128 -6.44 -8.71 6.64
C SER A 128 -5.56 -8.61 5.38
N ARG A 129 -4.42 -9.30 5.35
CA ARG A 129 -3.57 -9.41 4.14
C ARG A 129 -4.31 -10.03 2.96
N ASP A 130 -5.05 -11.11 3.20
CA ASP A 130 -5.84 -11.80 2.16
C ASP A 130 -6.97 -10.90 1.65
N VAL A 131 -7.66 -10.22 2.55
CA VAL A 131 -8.73 -9.27 2.19
C VAL A 131 -8.17 -8.13 1.34
N ILE A 132 -7.03 -7.56 1.71
CA ILE A 132 -6.35 -6.50 0.97
C ILE A 132 -5.92 -7.00 -0.41
N ALA A 133 -5.35 -8.20 -0.50
CA ALA A 133 -4.93 -8.81 -1.77
C ALA A 133 -6.13 -9.03 -2.70
N LEU A 134 -7.24 -9.56 -2.19
CA LEU A 134 -8.47 -9.76 -2.95
C LEU A 134 -9.07 -8.43 -3.41
N SER A 135 -9.17 -7.44 -2.53
CA SER A 135 -9.69 -6.11 -2.87
C SER A 135 -8.85 -5.43 -3.96
N THR A 136 -7.53 -5.52 -3.85
CA THR A 136 -6.59 -5.00 -4.85
C THR A 136 -6.80 -5.71 -6.20
N SER A 137 -6.91 -7.04 -6.17
CA SER A 137 -7.13 -7.82 -7.39
C SER A 137 -8.46 -7.50 -8.05
N VAL A 138 -9.52 -7.32 -7.29
CA VAL A 138 -10.85 -6.90 -7.81
C VAL A 138 -10.73 -5.53 -8.49
N SER A 139 -10.06 -4.57 -7.84
CA SER A 139 -9.88 -3.22 -8.39
C SER A 139 -9.13 -3.25 -9.73
N LEU A 140 -8.05 -4.01 -9.83
CA LEU A 140 -7.21 -4.07 -11.02
C LEU A 140 -7.79 -4.94 -12.14
N SER A 141 -8.69 -5.88 -11.83
CA SER A 141 -9.33 -6.76 -12.83
C SER A 141 -10.25 -6.04 -13.82
N HIS A 142 -10.53 -4.76 -13.60
CA HIS A 142 -11.24 -3.93 -14.57
C HIS A 142 -10.47 -3.67 -15.85
N ASN A 143 -9.15 -3.91 -15.86
CA ASN A 143 -8.26 -3.83 -17.02
C ASN A 143 -8.27 -2.48 -17.77
N VAL A 144 -8.47 -1.39 -17.04
CA VAL A 144 -8.54 -0.03 -17.60
C VAL A 144 -7.28 0.81 -17.30
N PHE A 145 -6.35 0.26 -16.54
CA PHE A 145 -5.17 0.98 -16.07
C PHE A 145 -3.92 0.59 -16.87
N ASP A 146 -3.06 1.58 -17.09
CA ASP A 146 -1.75 1.41 -17.74
C ASP A 146 -0.62 1.21 -16.70
N ALA A 147 -0.83 1.69 -15.48
CA ALA A 147 0.08 1.52 -14.33
C ALA A 147 -0.70 1.69 -13.03
N VAL A 148 -0.09 1.31 -11.91
CA VAL A 148 -0.73 1.30 -10.59
C VAL A 148 0.14 2.01 -9.55
N LEU A 149 -0.49 2.89 -8.77
CA LEU A 149 0.07 3.46 -7.55
C LEU A 149 -0.61 2.81 -6.34
N CYS A 150 0.18 2.33 -5.38
CA CYS A 150 -0.29 1.72 -4.15
C CYS A 150 0.04 2.62 -2.95
N LEU A 151 -0.99 3.11 -2.26
CA LEU A 151 -0.86 3.87 -1.02
C LEU A 151 -1.16 2.96 0.16
N GLY A 152 -0.14 2.47 0.81
CA GLY A 152 -0.28 1.59 1.96
C GLY A 152 1.03 1.40 2.70
N ILE A 153 0.93 1.27 4.01
CA ILE A 153 2.05 1.17 4.94
C ILE A 153 1.79 0.01 5.88
N CYS A 154 2.81 -0.48 6.52
CA CYS A 154 2.75 -1.49 7.56
C CYS A 154 2.72 -2.94 7.06
N ASP A 155 2.89 -3.87 7.99
CA ASP A 155 3.18 -5.29 7.76
C ASP A 155 1.98 -6.15 7.30
N LYS A 156 0.78 -5.58 7.28
CA LYS A 156 -0.40 -6.22 6.68
C LYS A 156 -0.70 -5.62 5.31
N ILE A 157 -0.68 -4.31 5.25
CA ILE A 157 -1.16 -3.56 4.08
C ILE A 157 -0.18 -3.71 2.90
N VAL A 158 1.12 -3.50 3.15
CA VAL A 158 2.15 -3.63 2.10
C VAL A 158 2.17 -5.03 1.50
N PRO A 159 2.28 -6.13 2.28
CA PRO A 159 2.21 -7.48 1.71
C PRO A 159 0.89 -7.78 1.02
N GLY A 160 -0.25 -7.32 1.55
CA GLY A 160 -1.55 -7.53 0.92
C GLY A 160 -1.65 -6.85 -0.44
N LEU A 161 -1.26 -5.59 -0.54
CA LEU A 161 -1.17 -4.86 -1.82
C LEU A 161 -0.20 -5.55 -2.79
N MET A 162 0.97 -5.99 -2.30
CA MET A 162 1.95 -6.72 -3.11
C MET A 162 1.36 -8.01 -3.67
N MET A 163 0.74 -8.84 -2.85
CA MET A 163 0.11 -10.09 -3.29
C MET A 163 -0.95 -9.83 -4.38
N GLY A 164 -1.79 -8.82 -4.19
CA GLY A 164 -2.81 -8.44 -5.16
C GLY A 164 -2.22 -7.96 -6.49
N THR A 165 -1.19 -7.12 -6.45
CA THR A 165 -0.55 -6.58 -7.65
C THR A 165 0.29 -7.60 -8.40
N LEU A 166 0.86 -8.60 -7.74
CA LEU A 166 1.62 -9.68 -8.39
C LEU A 166 0.79 -10.47 -9.41
N LYS A 167 -0.53 -10.56 -9.24
CA LYS A 167 -1.42 -11.16 -10.26
C LYS A 167 -1.39 -10.38 -11.57
N PHE A 168 -1.08 -9.09 -11.53
CA PHE A 168 -1.01 -8.17 -12.66
C PHE A 168 0.44 -7.79 -12.98
N GLY A 169 1.35 -8.77 -12.98
CA GLY A 169 2.78 -8.56 -13.17
C GLY A 169 3.20 -7.88 -14.49
N HIS A 170 2.28 -7.72 -15.42
CA HIS A 170 2.46 -6.94 -16.65
C HIS A 170 2.28 -5.42 -16.46
N LEU A 171 1.63 -5.00 -15.37
CA LEU A 171 1.46 -3.58 -15.06
C LEU A 171 2.65 -3.04 -14.25
N PRO A 172 3.20 -1.89 -14.61
CA PRO A 172 4.09 -1.15 -13.73
C PRO A 172 3.36 -0.81 -12.41
N VAL A 173 3.99 -1.11 -11.29
CA VAL A 173 3.44 -0.84 -9.95
C VAL A 173 4.46 -0.05 -9.15
N LEU A 174 4.02 1.02 -8.50
CA LEU A 174 4.82 1.81 -7.60
C LEU A 174 4.10 1.96 -6.26
N PHE A 175 4.81 1.68 -5.16
CA PHE A 175 4.35 1.97 -3.82
C PHE A 175 4.76 3.39 -3.42
N VAL A 176 3.84 4.12 -2.80
CA VAL A 176 4.08 5.48 -2.34
C VAL A 176 4.08 5.48 -0.81
N PRO A 177 5.19 5.83 -0.17
CA PRO A 177 5.30 5.86 1.28
C PRO A 177 4.51 7.01 1.90
N GLY A 178 4.22 6.90 3.21
CA GLY A 178 3.51 7.94 3.95
C GLY A 178 4.41 8.79 4.86
N GLY A 179 5.68 8.44 4.96
CA GLY A 179 6.61 9.11 5.85
C GLY A 179 6.40 8.80 7.34
N PRO A 180 7.44 9.04 8.19
CA PRO A 180 7.37 8.81 9.61
C PRO A 180 6.60 9.92 10.34
N MET A 181 5.96 9.56 11.46
CA MET A 181 5.44 10.52 12.43
C MET A 181 6.63 11.31 13.03
N PRO A 182 6.50 12.64 13.25
CA PRO A 182 7.50 13.38 14.01
C PRO A 182 7.73 12.78 15.40
N THR A 183 8.93 13.00 15.95
CA THR A 183 9.28 12.49 17.27
C THR A 183 8.44 13.16 18.38
N GLY A 184 7.78 12.34 19.21
CA GLY A 184 7.09 12.76 20.42
C GLY A 184 8.01 12.76 21.66
N ILE A 185 7.47 12.39 22.81
CA ILE A 185 8.25 12.23 24.01
C ILE A 185 9.27 11.08 23.89
N SER A 186 10.35 11.15 24.66
CA SER A 186 11.39 10.13 24.66
C SER A 186 10.89 8.76 25.14
N ASN A 187 11.58 7.69 24.72
CA ASN A 187 11.28 6.34 25.20
C ASN A 187 11.43 6.20 26.70
N ASP A 188 12.37 6.92 27.31
CA ASP A 188 12.61 6.89 28.77
C ASP A 188 11.45 7.55 29.52
N GLU A 189 10.96 8.68 29.04
CA GLU A 189 9.78 9.36 29.59
C GLU A 189 8.54 8.47 29.48
N LYS A 190 8.32 7.87 28.32
CA LYS A 190 7.22 6.93 28.09
C LYS A 190 7.29 5.73 29.02
N ALA A 191 8.47 5.13 29.18
CA ALA A 191 8.69 4.01 30.10
C ALA A 191 8.46 4.42 31.55
N LYS A 192 8.86 5.64 31.95
CA LYS A 192 8.60 6.18 33.27
C LYS A 192 7.10 6.36 33.51
N ILE A 193 6.37 6.99 32.63
CA ILE A 193 4.91 7.19 32.71
C ILE A 193 4.20 5.85 32.94
N ARG A 194 4.56 4.83 32.16
CA ARG A 194 3.99 3.47 32.29
C ARG A 194 4.30 2.83 33.62
N ARG A 195 5.54 2.97 34.15
CA ARG A 195 5.90 2.48 35.48
C ARG A 195 5.13 3.22 36.56
N ASP A 196 5.07 4.54 36.51
CA ASP A 196 4.38 5.35 37.50
C ASP A 196 2.89 5.00 37.56
N PHE A 197 2.27 4.69 36.42
CA PHE A 197 0.90 4.18 36.37
C PHE A 197 0.78 2.78 37.00
N ALA A 198 1.67 1.85 36.66
CA ALA A 198 1.66 0.49 37.22
C ALA A 198 1.86 0.47 38.75
N GLU A 199 2.60 1.46 39.27
CA GLU A 199 2.83 1.66 40.70
C GLU A 199 1.71 2.47 41.40
N GLY A 200 0.69 2.89 40.65
CA GLY A 200 -0.44 3.67 41.17
C GLY A 200 -0.11 5.12 41.54
N LYS A 201 0.98 5.67 41.01
CA LYS A 201 1.43 7.05 41.27
C LYS A 201 0.73 8.11 40.43
N ILE A 202 0.23 7.72 39.29
CA ILE A 202 -0.47 8.62 38.35
C ILE A 202 -1.82 8.02 37.94
N SER A 203 -2.72 8.86 37.47
CA SER A 203 -4.05 8.47 37.03
C SER A 203 -4.04 7.83 35.61
N ARG A 204 -5.18 7.25 35.21
CA ARG A 204 -5.37 6.76 33.83
C ARG A 204 -5.35 7.91 32.82
N GLU A 205 -5.86 9.06 33.20
CA GLU A 205 -5.87 10.28 32.38
C GLU A 205 -4.43 10.75 32.11
N ASP A 206 -3.56 10.72 33.11
CA ASP A 206 -2.13 11.07 32.95
C ASP A 206 -1.41 10.06 32.04
N LEU A 207 -1.72 8.76 32.19
CA LEU A 207 -1.19 7.74 31.30
C LEU A 207 -1.64 7.98 29.86
N LEU A 208 -2.95 8.22 29.64
CA LEU A 208 -3.50 8.48 28.31
C LEU A 208 -2.84 9.71 27.67
N LYS A 209 -2.62 10.76 28.44
CA LYS A 209 -1.93 11.95 27.97
C LYS A 209 -0.51 11.63 27.51
N GLY A 210 0.26 10.92 28.33
CA GLY A 210 1.62 10.52 27.96
C GLY A 210 1.70 9.61 26.72
N GLU A 211 0.74 8.67 26.58
CA GLU A 211 0.64 7.86 25.37
C GLU A 211 0.27 8.72 24.15
N SER A 212 -0.65 9.69 24.29
CA SER A 212 -1.02 10.61 23.24
C SER A 212 0.15 11.52 22.81
N ASP A 213 0.97 11.95 23.75
CA ASP A 213 2.18 12.74 23.46
C ASP A 213 3.25 11.91 22.71
N SER A 214 3.15 10.58 22.77
CA SER A 214 3.98 9.65 21.99
C SER A 214 3.46 9.41 20.56
N TYR A 215 2.13 9.47 20.37
CA TYR A 215 1.43 9.21 19.09
C TYR A 215 0.54 10.41 18.74
N HIS A 216 1.16 11.54 18.42
CA HIS A 216 0.52 12.84 18.43
C HIS A 216 0.14 13.41 17.06
N SER A 217 0.48 12.73 15.97
CA SER A 217 0.24 13.24 14.61
C SER A 217 0.07 12.13 13.57
N PRO A 218 -0.41 12.46 12.35
CA PRO A 218 -0.32 11.55 11.21
C PRO A 218 1.12 11.17 10.89
N GLY A 219 1.31 9.99 10.33
CA GLY A 219 2.60 9.41 9.97
C GLY A 219 2.75 8.00 10.50
N THR A 220 3.79 7.28 10.04
CA THR A 220 4.08 5.94 10.56
C THR A 220 4.48 6.04 12.02
N CYS A 221 3.97 5.11 12.83
CA CYS A 221 4.29 5.07 14.26
C CYS A 221 5.79 4.85 14.49
N THR A 222 6.24 5.19 15.70
CA THR A 222 7.64 5.12 16.11
C THR A 222 8.19 3.68 16.23
N PHE A 223 7.36 2.67 16.07
CA PHE A 223 7.80 1.28 15.98
C PHE A 223 8.52 1.04 14.66
N TYR A 224 9.83 1.01 14.71
CA TYR A 224 10.67 0.83 13.53
C TYR A 224 10.52 -0.56 12.91
N GLY A 225 10.16 -1.57 13.68
CA GLY A 225 10.10 -2.97 13.27
C GLY A 225 8.93 -3.38 12.38
N THR A 226 7.95 -2.50 12.12
CA THR A 226 6.77 -2.82 11.30
C THR A 226 6.55 -1.82 10.17
N ALA A 227 6.05 -0.63 10.48
CA ALA A 227 5.68 0.36 9.48
C ALA A 227 6.89 0.90 8.71
N ASN A 228 7.88 1.41 9.43
CA ASN A 228 9.08 2.00 8.81
C ASN A 228 9.95 0.95 8.10
N SER A 229 10.13 -0.24 8.68
CA SER A 229 10.91 -1.31 8.05
C SER A 229 10.27 -1.81 6.76
N ASN A 230 8.94 -1.88 6.67
CA ASN A 230 8.28 -2.24 5.41
C ASN A 230 8.47 -1.17 4.32
N GLN A 231 8.43 0.12 4.65
CA GLN A 231 8.76 1.18 3.68
C GLN A 231 10.20 1.03 3.17
N MET A 232 11.16 0.85 4.08
CA MET A 232 12.56 0.62 3.70
C MET A 232 12.74 -0.62 2.83
N LEU A 233 12.07 -1.73 3.14
CA LEU A 233 12.11 -2.94 2.33
C LEU A 233 11.58 -2.70 0.92
N MET A 234 10.47 -1.99 0.76
CA MET A 234 9.90 -1.65 -0.54
C MET A 234 10.85 -0.79 -1.37
N GLU A 235 11.57 0.14 -0.74
CA GLU A 235 12.59 0.94 -1.41
C GLU A 235 13.78 0.07 -1.87
N ILE A 236 14.32 -0.78 -0.99
CA ILE A 236 15.43 -1.69 -1.31
C ILE A 236 15.05 -2.68 -2.42
N MET A 237 13.80 -3.12 -2.45
CA MET A 237 13.26 -3.99 -3.49
C MET A 237 13.00 -3.28 -4.82
N GLY A 238 13.19 -1.95 -4.89
CA GLY A 238 12.94 -1.16 -6.09
C GLY A 238 11.44 -0.91 -6.36
N MET A 239 10.57 -1.08 -5.37
CA MET A 239 9.14 -0.87 -5.47
C MET A 239 8.69 0.54 -5.07
N GLN A 240 9.62 1.35 -4.59
CA GLN A 240 9.47 2.77 -4.28
C GLN A 240 10.59 3.57 -4.93
N LEU A 241 10.40 4.88 -5.04
CA LEU A 241 11.47 5.76 -5.52
C LEU A 241 12.62 5.80 -4.51
N PRO A 242 13.87 5.77 -4.96
CA PRO A 242 15.03 5.88 -4.07
C PRO A 242 14.98 7.13 -3.19
N GLY A 243 15.24 6.96 -1.90
CA GLY A 243 15.25 8.04 -0.92
C GLY A 243 13.86 8.44 -0.40
N SER A 244 12.77 7.73 -0.78
CA SER A 244 11.41 8.13 -0.44
C SER A 244 10.88 7.57 0.89
N SER A 245 11.53 6.58 1.49
CA SER A 245 10.99 5.88 2.66
C SER A 245 10.90 6.73 3.93
N PHE A 246 11.70 7.79 4.04
CA PHE A 246 11.84 8.60 5.27
C PHE A 246 11.79 10.11 5.01
N VAL A 247 11.03 10.54 4.04
CA VAL A 247 10.77 11.96 3.74
C VAL A 247 9.42 12.40 4.27
#